data_0f58c9979b36ba675cd94eb36b94df08
#
_entry.id   0f58c9979b36ba675cd94eb36b94df08
#
_cell.length_a   1.000
_cell.length_b   1.000
_cell.length_c   1.000
_cell.angle_alpha   90.00
_cell.angle_beta   90.00
_cell.angle_gamma   90.00
#
_symmetry.space_group_name_H-M   'P 1'
#
loop_
_entity.id
_entity.type
_entity.pdbx_description
1 polymer ?
#
loop_
_entity_poly.entity_id
_entity_poly.type
_entity_poly.pdbx_seq_one_letter_code
_entity_poly.pdbx_strand_id
1 'polypeptide(L)'
;MLIFAGVVIALAGLVFLLTRDRMAKYDLPEGQRFGPANQQAAEASAAALQDINQRLRSAGKRHEKLSLKQRAFSMRETMDAFFSSEETVSSFTDVDAGGVPAEWVMAPGSNSSRRLLYIHGGAFMAGSPRSHRVITSKLSEVTQCAVLSIDYRLMPEHGRLAAVEDCRVAYQWLLQNGPQGSDEDAPSVVFVA
;
A
#
# COMPACT_ATOMS: atom_id res chain seq x y z
N MET A 1 47.66 -26.94 13.96
CA MET A 1 47.65 -25.61 13.33
C MET A 1 46.80 -25.53 12.07
N LEU A 2 46.84 -26.48 11.15
CA LEU A 2 46.05 -26.48 9.91
C LEU A 2 44.50 -26.56 10.14
N ILE A 3 44.04 -27.34 11.11
CA ILE A 3 42.61 -27.48 11.40
C ILE A 3 42.01 -26.16 11.94
N PHE A 4 42.75 -25.43 12.78
CA PHE A 4 42.29 -24.16 13.32
C PHE A 4 42.20 -23.06 12.24
N ALA A 5 43.11 -23.03 11.30
CA ALA A 5 43.09 -22.13 10.16
C ALA A 5 41.85 -22.39 9.24
N GLY A 6 41.54 -23.67 9.01
CA GLY A 6 40.35 -24.07 8.21
C GLY A 6 39.03 -23.65 8.83
N VAL A 7 38.90 -23.79 10.17
CA VAL A 7 37.71 -23.35 10.90
C VAL A 7 37.54 -21.82 10.86
N VAL A 8 38.61 -21.07 11.03
CA VAL A 8 38.58 -19.60 10.95
C VAL A 8 38.16 -19.13 9.55
N ILE A 9 38.72 -19.73 8.49
CA ILE A 9 38.35 -19.38 7.10
C ILE A 9 36.89 -19.73 6.82
N ALA A 10 36.40 -20.87 7.31
CA ALA A 10 34.99 -21.27 7.12
C ALA A 10 34.03 -20.31 7.86
N LEU A 11 34.38 -19.90 9.08
CA LEU A 11 33.61 -18.92 9.85
C LEU A 11 33.61 -17.54 9.19
N ALA A 12 34.77 -17.08 8.70
CA ALA A 12 34.87 -15.82 7.98
C ALA A 12 34.06 -15.84 6.68
N GLY A 13 34.09 -16.96 5.94
CA GLY A 13 33.27 -17.16 4.74
C GLY A 13 31.77 -17.17 5.06
N LEU A 14 31.35 -17.80 6.15
CA LEU A 14 29.96 -17.81 6.59
C LEU A 14 29.50 -16.41 7.02
N VAL A 15 30.29 -15.68 7.78
CA VAL A 15 30.00 -14.29 8.16
C VAL A 15 29.89 -13.41 6.91
N PHE A 16 30.82 -13.53 5.96
CA PHE A 16 30.74 -12.80 4.69
C PHE A 16 29.44 -13.12 3.91
N LEU A 17 29.03 -14.38 3.84
CA LEU A 17 27.80 -14.78 3.16
C LEU A 17 26.55 -14.25 3.87
N LEU A 18 26.55 -14.21 5.19
CA LEU A 18 25.41 -13.72 5.99
C LEU A 18 25.31 -12.19 6.00
N THR A 19 26.44 -11.49 5.93
CA THR A 19 26.50 -10.02 5.96
C THR A 19 26.54 -9.38 4.57
N ARG A 20 26.73 -10.19 3.51
CA ARG A 20 26.76 -9.69 2.13
C ARG A 20 25.44 -9.04 1.76
N ASP A 21 25.50 -7.78 1.42
CA ASP A 21 24.36 -7.07 0.86
C ASP A 21 24.01 -7.63 -0.52
N ARG A 22 22.94 -8.44 -0.55
CA ARG A 22 22.43 -9.05 -1.79
C ARG A 22 21.70 -8.02 -2.66
N MET A 23 21.35 -6.88 -2.12
CA MET A 23 20.62 -5.81 -2.81
C MET A 23 21.54 -4.78 -3.47
N ALA A 24 22.83 -4.76 -3.12
CA ALA A 24 23.80 -3.80 -3.67
C ALA A 24 23.84 -3.74 -5.21
N LYS A 25 23.52 -4.86 -5.88
CA LYS A 25 23.43 -4.91 -7.36
C LYS A 25 22.26 -4.10 -7.94
N TYR A 26 21.28 -3.73 -7.10
CA TYR A 26 20.15 -2.89 -7.47
C TYR A 26 20.31 -1.44 -7.03
N ASP A 27 21.42 -1.12 -6.33
CA ASP A 27 21.71 0.26 -5.97
C ASP A 27 21.93 1.06 -7.24
N LEU A 28 21.26 2.21 -7.31
CA LEU A 28 21.46 3.13 -8.41
C LEU A 28 22.90 3.70 -8.33
N PRO A 29 23.58 3.88 -9.47
CA PRO A 29 24.85 4.57 -9.51
C PRO A 29 24.77 5.94 -8.83
N GLU A 30 25.87 6.35 -8.21
CA GLU A 30 25.98 7.66 -7.59
C GLU A 30 25.61 8.74 -8.64
N GLY A 31 24.63 9.61 -8.34
CA GLY A 31 24.09 10.59 -9.28
C GLY A 31 22.76 10.19 -9.97
N GLN A 32 22.33 8.94 -9.89
CA GLN A 32 21.00 8.50 -10.36
C GLN A 32 19.97 8.36 -9.23
N ARG A 33 20.24 8.95 -8.07
CA ARG A 33 19.28 8.94 -6.96
C ARG A 33 18.10 9.83 -7.29
N PHE A 34 16.89 9.28 -7.16
CA PHE A 34 15.69 10.09 -7.18
C PHE A 34 15.72 11.03 -5.98
N GLY A 35 15.73 12.31 -6.25
CA GLY A 35 15.74 13.36 -5.25
C GLY A 35 14.85 14.52 -5.68
N PRO A 36 14.61 15.50 -4.78
CA PRO A 36 13.85 16.68 -5.12
C PRO A 36 14.48 17.38 -6.32
N ALA A 37 13.64 17.89 -7.23
CA ALA A 37 14.07 18.52 -8.49
C ALA A 37 14.92 19.79 -8.29
N ASN A 38 14.76 20.46 -7.14
CA ASN A 38 15.48 21.69 -6.78
C ASN A 38 15.48 21.90 -5.26
N GLN A 39 16.17 22.93 -4.78
CA GLN A 39 16.30 23.26 -3.38
C GLN A 39 14.95 23.53 -2.69
N GLN A 40 14.04 24.25 -3.36
CA GLN A 40 12.71 24.55 -2.83
C GLN A 40 11.88 23.26 -2.63
N ALA A 41 11.94 22.33 -3.58
CA ALA A 41 11.30 21.02 -3.46
C ALA A 41 11.94 20.17 -2.33
N ALA A 42 13.27 20.31 -2.10
CA ALA A 42 13.96 19.65 -1.00
C ALA A 42 13.50 20.18 0.36
N GLU A 43 13.37 21.49 0.50
CA GLU A 43 12.90 22.14 1.73
C GLU A 43 11.44 21.77 2.03
N ALA A 44 10.57 21.81 1.01
CA ALA A 44 9.17 21.40 1.13
C ALA A 44 9.06 19.92 1.55
N SER A 45 9.85 19.03 0.95
CA SER A 45 9.88 17.61 1.30
C SER A 45 10.38 17.39 2.73
N ALA A 46 11.39 18.14 3.18
CA ALA A 46 11.90 18.06 4.54
C ALA A 46 10.86 18.54 5.57
N ALA A 47 10.16 19.63 5.29
CA ALA A 47 9.08 20.15 6.13
C ALA A 47 7.93 19.14 6.24
N ALA A 48 7.49 18.58 5.11
CA ALA A 48 6.45 17.55 5.08
C ALA A 48 6.86 16.30 5.89
N LEU A 49 8.11 15.86 5.76
CA LEU A 49 8.63 14.73 6.53
C LEU A 49 8.66 15.01 8.04
N GLN A 50 9.01 16.23 8.45
CA GLN A 50 8.97 16.62 9.86
C GLN A 50 7.54 16.59 10.42
N ASP A 51 6.56 17.13 9.69
CA ASP A 51 5.14 17.10 10.07
C ASP A 51 4.63 15.67 10.22
N ILE A 52 4.89 14.81 9.22
CA ILE A 52 4.54 13.39 9.26
C ILE A 52 5.16 12.71 10.49
N ASN A 53 6.45 12.90 10.73
CA ASN A 53 7.13 12.31 11.88
C ASN A 53 6.56 12.79 13.22
N GLN A 54 6.18 14.05 13.32
CA GLN A 54 5.55 14.59 14.52
C GLN A 54 4.17 13.98 14.77
N ARG A 55 3.35 13.84 13.74
CA ARG A 55 2.03 13.19 13.81
C ARG A 55 2.15 11.72 14.21
N LEU A 56 3.08 10.98 13.60
CA LEU A 56 3.34 9.58 13.94
C LEU A 56 3.81 9.38 15.39
N ARG A 57 4.72 10.25 15.88
CA ARG A 57 5.16 10.22 17.28
C ARG A 57 4.02 10.53 18.26
N SER A 58 3.17 11.47 17.91
CA SER A 58 2.00 11.84 18.73
C SER A 58 0.95 10.70 18.78
N ALA A 59 0.74 10.03 17.66
CA ALA A 59 -0.09 8.83 17.59
C ALA A 59 0.50 7.69 18.42
N GLY A 60 1.81 7.41 18.31
CA GLY A 60 2.51 6.37 19.07
C GLY A 60 2.35 6.54 20.59
N LYS A 61 2.50 7.75 21.10
CA LYS A 61 2.31 8.05 22.54
C LYS A 61 0.90 7.74 23.03
N ARG A 62 -0.13 8.01 22.22
CA ARG A 62 -1.52 7.69 22.56
C ARG A 62 -1.76 6.19 22.65
N HIS A 63 -1.02 5.40 21.90
CA HIS A 63 -1.18 3.94 21.81
C HIS A 63 -0.46 3.16 22.93
N GLU A 64 0.47 3.77 23.67
CA GLU A 64 1.30 3.06 24.66
C GLU A 64 0.49 2.34 25.76
N LYS A 65 -0.65 2.92 26.17
CA LYS A 65 -1.51 2.39 27.22
C LYS A 65 -2.63 1.48 26.73
N LEU A 66 -2.73 1.24 25.43
CA LEU A 66 -3.79 0.45 24.83
C LEU A 66 -3.40 -1.02 24.73
N SER A 67 -4.38 -1.93 24.89
CA SER A 67 -4.23 -3.35 24.54
C SER A 67 -3.96 -3.50 23.03
N LEU A 68 -3.42 -4.65 22.60
CA LEU A 68 -3.12 -4.90 21.18
C LEU A 68 -4.35 -4.73 20.28
N LYS A 69 -5.52 -5.19 20.72
CA LYS A 69 -6.78 -5.02 19.99
C LYS A 69 -7.16 -3.54 19.87
N GLN A 70 -7.11 -2.78 20.96
CA GLN A 70 -7.39 -1.35 20.94
C GLN A 70 -6.39 -0.57 20.07
N ARG A 71 -5.11 -0.98 20.06
CA ARG A 71 -4.08 -0.38 19.18
C ARG A 71 -4.42 -0.56 17.71
N ALA A 72 -4.87 -1.76 17.30
CA ALA A 72 -5.27 -2.01 15.93
C ALA A 72 -6.41 -1.07 15.49
N PHE A 73 -7.48 -0.95 16.29
CA PHE A 73 -8.58 -0.04 15.99
C PHE A 73 -8.15 1.42 15.94
N SER A 74 -7.40 1.88 16.95
CA SER A 74 -6.92 3.27 16.97
C SER A 74 -5.95 3.59 15.84
N MET A 75 -5.20 2.60 15.35
CA MET A 75 -4.36 2.76 14.17
C MET A 75 -5.19 2.96 12.91
N ARG A 76 -6.30 2.22 12.73
CA ARG A 76 -7.23 2.40 11.59
C ARG A 76 -7.81 3.81 11.57
N GLU A 77 -8.37 4.25 12.69
CA GLU A 77 -8.90 5.61 12.82
C GLU A 77 -7.84 6.68 12.51
N THR A 78 -6.61 6.46 13.00
CA THR A 78 -5.50 7.37 12.74
C THR A 78 -5.12 7.41 11.27
N MET A 79 -5.06 6.27 10.59
CA MET A 79 -4.75 6.19 9.15
C MET A 79 -5.85 6.85 8.32
N ASP A 80 -7.12 6.57 8.61
CA ASP A 80 -8.25 7.17 7.90
C ASP A 80 -8.28 8.70 8.07
N ALA A 81 -8.03 9.19 9.29
CA ALA A 81 -7.98 10.62 9.57
C ALA A 81 -6.76 11.32 8.95
N PHE A 82 -5.64 10.62 8.82
CA PHE A 82 -4.38 11.19 8.33
C PHE A 82 -4.46 11.64 6.87
N PHE A 83 -5.16 10.88 6.04
CA PHE A 83 -5.27 11.12 4.61
C PHE A 83 -6.62 11.65 4.14
N SER A 84 -7.60 11.80 5.06
CA SER A 84 -8.95 12.24 4.71
C SER A 84 -9.06 13.72 4.31
N SER A 85 -8.05 14.52 4.60
CA SER A 85 -8.02 15.97 4.31
C SER A 85 -7.40 16.31 2.96
N GLU A 86 -6.83 15.34 2.26
CA GLU A 86 -6.20 15.59 0.96
C GLU A 86 -7.24 15.68 -0.15
N GLU A 87 -7.18 16.75 -0.91
CA GLU A 87 -8.03 16.92 -2.09
C GLU A 87 -7.59 15.98 -3.20
N THR A 88 -8.55 15.31 -3.81
CA THR A 88 -8.33 14.42 -4.95
C THR A 88 -9.25 14.79 -6.10
N VAL A 89 -8.81 14.53 -7.32
CA VAL A 89 -9.58 14.86 -8.53
C VAL A 89 -10.55 13.75 -8.96
N SER A 90 -10.45 12.58 -8.33
CA SER A 90 -11.24 11.40 -8.69
C SER A 90 -12.61 11.37 -8.04
N SER A 91 -13.56 10.73 -8.68
CA SER A 91 -14.81 10.29 -8.06
C SER A 91 -14.62 8.96 -7.34
N PHE A 92 -15.40 8.77 -6.26
CA PHE A 92 -15.40 7.56 -5.44
C PHE A 92 -16.83 7.03 -5.36
N THR A 93 -17.04 5.78 -5.72
CA THR A 93 -18.35 5.13 -5.74
C THR A 93 -18.26 3.80 -5.00
N ASP A 94 -18.97 3.70 -3.88
CA ASP A 94 -19.03 2.47 -3.09
C ASP A 94 -19.68 1.34 -3.89
N VAL A 95 -19.16 0.12 -3.74
CA VAL A 95 -19.67 -1.07 -4.40
C VAL A 95 -19.45 -2.31 -3.53
N ASP A 96 -20.27 -3.33 -3.72
CA ASP A 96 -20.07 -4.68 -3.21
C ASP A 96 -19.37 -5.53 -4.29
N ALA A 97 -18.14 -5.91 -4.04
CA ALA A 97 -17.33 -6.72 -4.96
C ALA A 97 -17.49 -8.22 -4.67
N GLY A 98 -18.73 -8.74 -4.79
CA GLY A 98 -19.03 -10.15 -4.54
C GLY A 98 -19.05 -10.52 -3.06
N GLY A 99 -19.54 -9.62 -2.21
CA GLY A 99 -19.56 -9.74 -0.76
C GLY A 99 -18.37 -9.06 -0.06
N VAL A 100 -17.48 -8.44 -0.83
CA VAL A 100 -16.35 -7.65 -0.30
C VAL A 100 -16.64 -6.16 -0.50
N PRO A 101 -16.75 -5.37 0.57
CA PRO A 101 -16.91 -3.93 0.43
C PRO A 101 -15.73 -3.32 -0.35
N ALA A 102 -16.04 -2.41 -1.26
CA ALA A 102 -15.03 -1.80 -2.12
C ALA A 102 -15.50 -0.41 -2.58
N GLU A 103 -14.61 0.32 -3.23
CA GLU A 103 -14.97 1.54 -3.95
C GLU A 103 -14.31 1.56 -5.34
N TRP A 104 -15.05 2.01 -6.32
CA TRP A 104 -14.48 2.44 -7.59
C TRP A 104 -13.90 3.85 -7.48
N VAL A 105 -12.69 4.01 -7.96
CA VAL A 105 -11.98 5.29 -8.02
C VAL A 105 -11.72 5.63 -9.48
N MET A 106 -12.29 6.75 -9.93
CA MET A 106 -12.25 7.18 -11.32
C MET A 106 -11.71 8.61 -11.41
N ALA A 107 -10.50 8.77 -11.93
CA ALA A 107 -9.99 10.08 -12.31
C ALA A 107 -10.65 10.56 -13.62
N PRO A 108 -10.70 11.88 -13.90
CA PRO A 108 -11.17 12.39 -15.17
C PRO A 108 -10.46 11.73 -16.35
N GLY A 109 -11.21 11.19 -17.29
CA GLY A 109 -10.68 10.52 -18.47
C GLY A 109 -10.30 9.05 -18.29
N SER A 110 -10.49 8.48 -17.12
CA SER A 110 -10.27 7.04 -16.89
C SER A 110 -11.16 6.18 -17.78
N ASN A 111 -10.60 5.07 -18.25
CA ASN A 111 -11.27 4.09 -19.10
C ASN A 111 -11.74 2.91 -18.26
N SER A 112 -13.05 2.64 -18.27
CA SER A 112 -13.69 1.54 -17.52
C SER A 112 -13.26 0.14 -17.96
N SER A 113 -12.84 -0.02 -19.22
CA SER A 113 -12.33 -1.29 -19.72
C SER A 113 -10.89 -1.60 -19.28
N ARG A 114 -10.20 -0.64 -18.67
CA ARG A 114 -8.88 -0.82 -18.06
C ARG A 114 -9.06 -0.80 -16.56
N ARG A 115 -8.89 -1.94 -15.91
CA ARG A 115 -9.20 -2.09 -14.49
C ARG A 115 -7.96 -2.37 -13.67
N LEU A 116 -7.89 -1.79 -12.47
CA LEU A 116 -6.83 -2.01 -11.50
C LEU A 116 -7.46 -2.41 -10.18
N LEU A 117 -7.11 -3.60 -9.66
CA LEU A 117 -7.43 -4.00 -8.30
C LEU A 117 -6.38 -3.42 -7.36
N TYR A 118 -6.81 -2.61 -6.40
CA TYR A 118 -5.92 -2.08 -5.37
C TYR A 118 -6.17 -2.77 -4.03
N ILE A 119 -5.11 -3.36 -3.48
CA ILE A 119 -5.11 -4.07 -2.20
C ILE A 119 -4.25 -3.26 -1.24
N HIS A 120 -4.88 -2.54 -0.33
CA HIS A 120 -4.16 -1.64 0.57
C HIS A 120 -3.23 -2.36 1.53
N GLY A 121 -2.15 -1.68 1.95
CA GLY A 121 -1.24 -2.12 2.99
C GLY A 121 -1.82 -1.94 4.39
N GLY A 122 -1.02 -2.30 5.42
CA GLY A 122 -1.40 -2.13 6.84
C GLY A 122 -1.25 -3.40 7.68
N ALA A 123 -0.40 -4.33 7.23
CA ALA A 123 -0.04 -5.58 7.94
C ALA A 123 -1.26 -6.44 8.31
N PHE A 124 -2.30 -6.44 7.50
CA PHE A 124 -3.59 -7.10 7.75
C PHE A 124 -4.33 -6.61 9.01
N MET A 125 -3.91 -5.51 9.62
CA MET A 125 -4.50 -4.98 10.86
C MET A 125 -5.08 -3.58 10.69
N ALA A 126 -4.63 -2.84 9.70
CA ALA A 126 -5.01 -1.46 9.47
C ALA A 126 -5.08 -1.15 7.96
N GLY A 127 -5.51 0.06 7.62
CA GLY A 127 -5.79 0.47 6.25
C GLY A 127 -7.25 0.30 5.89
N SER A 128 -7.66 1.02 4.87
CA SER A 128 -8.98 0.99 4.26
C SER A 128 -8.90 1.62 2.86
N PRO A 129 -9.89 1.45 2.00
CA PRO A 129 -9.98 2.24 0.77
C PRO A 129 -9.84 3.75 1.05
N ARG A 130 -10.53 4.23 2.09
CA ARG A 130 -10.54 5.64 2.49
C ARG A 130 -9.15 6.18 2.84
N SER A 131 -8.36 5.44 3.60
CA SER A 131 -7.00 5.85 4.00
C SER A 131 -6.02 5.87 2.82
N HIS A 132 -6.40 5.25 1.69
CA HIS A 132 -5.54 5.14 0.50
C HIS A 132 -6.08 5.93 -0.71
N ARG A 133 -7.11 6.76 -0.54
CA ARG A 133 -7.73 7.53 -1.64
C ARG A 133 -6.75 8.41 -2.41
N VAL A 134 -5.77 9.01 -1.73
CA VAL A 134 -4.72 9.80 -2.39
C VAL A 134 -3.91 8.95 -3.37
N ILE A 135 -3.57 7.72 -2.96
CA ILE A 135 -2.80 6.79 -3.78
C ILE A 135 -3.67 6.27 -4.93
N THR A 136 -4.88 5.80 -4.65
CA THR A 136 -5.78 5.23 -5.66
C THR A 136 -6.25 6.26 -6.67
N SER A 137 -6.50 7.51 -6.25
CA SER A 137 -6.78 8.62 -7.13
C SER A 137 -5.59 8.90 -8.08
N LYS A 138 -4.37 8.93 -7.53
CA LYS A 138 -3.17 9.13 -8.34
C LYS A 138 -2.90 7.97 -9.29
N LEU A 139 -3.14 6.74 -8.87
CA LEU A 139 -3.07 5.57 -9.75
C LEU A 139 -4.07 5.66 -10.90
N SER A 140 -5.34 6.01 -10.61
CA SER A 140 -6.35 6.20 -11.65
C SER A 140 -5.94 7.29 -12.65
N GLU A 141 -5.43 8.43 -12.16
CA GLU A 141 -4.98 9.53 -12.98
C GLU A 141 -3.84 9.13 -13.93
N VAL A 142 -2.76 8.52 -13.41
CA VAL A 142 -1.57 8.23 -14.22
C VAL A 142 -1.72 7.01 -15.11
N THR A 143 -2.52 6.01 -14.71
CA THR A 143 -2.73 4.80 -15.50
C THR A 143 -3.94 4.89 -16.42
N GLN A 144 -4.81 5.86 -16.19
CA GLN A 144 -6.11 5.99 -16.86
C GLN A 144 -6.97 4.74 -16.69
N CYS A 145 -6.83 4.04 -15.55
CA CYS A 145 -7.61 2.86 -15.21
C CYS A 145 -8.75 3.22 -14.25
N ALA A 146 -9.84 2.44 -14.31
CA ALA A 146 -10.78 2.32 -13.22
C ALA A 146 -10.12 1.52 -12.09
N VAL A 147 -9.97 2.10 -10.90
CA VAL A 147 -9.35 1.43 -9.76
C VAL A 147 -10.43 0.90 -8.83
N LEU A 148 -10.46 -0.41 -8.58
CA LEU A 148 -11.25 -1.03 -7.54
C LEU A 148 -10.41 -1.16 -6.27
N SER A 149 -10.70 -0.35 -5.26
CA SER A 149 -10.04 -0.37 -3.96
C SER A 149 -10.90 -1.16 -2.99
N ILE A 150 -10.40 -2.27 -2.44
CA ILE A 150 -11.17 -3.20 -1.62
C ILE A 150 -10.94 -2.99 -0.13
N ASP A 151 -11.99 -3.21 0.67
CA ASP A 151 -11.97 -3.18 2.14
C ASP A 151 -12.01 -4.62 2.67
N TYR A 152 -10.90 -5.32 2.52
CA TYR A 152 -10.79 -6.71 2.93
C TYR A 152 -10.77 -6.88 4.45
N ARG A 153 -11.26 -8.01 4.96
CA ARG A 153 -11.36 -8.32 6.38
C ARG A 153 -10.01 -8.31 7.08
N LEU A 154 -9.92 -7.60 8.20
CA LEU A 154 -8.69 -7.35 8.95
C LEU A 154 -8.62 -8.17 10.25
N MET A 155 -7.40 -8.41 10.73
CA MET A 155 -7.13 -8.86 12.09
C MET A 155 -7.29 -7.69 13.07
N PRO A 156 -7.67 -7.95 14.32
CA PRO A 156 -7.84 -9.26 14.97
C PRO A 156 -9.23 -9.87 14.82
N GLU A 157 -10.19 -9.20 14.15
CA GLU A 157 -11.57 -9.68 14.02
C GLU A 157 -11.65 -10.93 13.17
N HIS A 158 -10.83 -10.99 12.13
CA HIS A 158 -10.76 -12.10 11.19
C HIS A 158 -9.34 -12.64 11.08
N GLY A 159 -9.21 -13.90 10.75
CA GLY A 159 -7.89 -14.49 10.48
C GLY A 159 -7.32 -13.98 9.14
N ARG A 160 -5.99 -13.97 9.01
CA ARG A 160 -5.29 -13.49 7.80
C ARG A 160 -5.78 -14.16 6.50
N LEU A 161 -6.19 -15.43 6.55
CA LEU A 161 -6.71 -16.12 5.36
C LEU A 161 -8.03 -15.54 4.86
N ALA A 162 -8.82 -14.90 5.72
CA ALA A 162 -10.03 -14.20 5.28
C ALA A 162 -9.70 -13.03 4.34
N ALA A 163 -8.65 -12.26 4.64
CA ALA A 163 -8.17 -11.20 3.75
C ALA A 163 -7.76 -11.73 2.38
N VAL A 164 -7.04 -12.87 2.35
CA VAL A 164 -6.63 -13.50 1.09
C VAL A 164 -7.83 -13.96 0.26
N GLU A 165 -8.84 -14.52 0.93
CA GLU A 165 -10.08 -14.95 0.28
C GLU A 165 -10.85 -13.74 -0.29
N ASP A 166 -10.95 -12.65 0.46
CA ASP A 166 -11.60 -11.42 0.00
C ASP A 166 -10.89 -10.85 -1.25
N CYS A 167 -9.56 -10.82 -1.24
CA CYS A 167 -8.80 -10.39 -2.42
C CYS A 167 -9.10 -11.26 -3.64
N ARG A 168 -9.21 -12.59 -3.45
CA ARG A 168 -9.52 -13.53 -4.53
C ARG A 168 -10.94 -13.33 -5.07
N VAL A 169 -11.91 -13.16 -4.18
CA VAL A 169 -13.32 -12.91 -4.55
C VAL A 169 -13.43 -11.60 -5.33
N ALA A 170 -12.87 -10.52 -4.80
CA ALA A 170 -12.91 -9.21 -5.44
C ALA A 170 -12.20 -9.21 -6.81
N TYR A 171 -11.09 -9.94 -6.95
CA TYR A 171 -10.43 -10.09 -8.24
C TYR A 171 -11.32 -10.79 -9.27
N GLN A 172 -11.97 -11.90 -8.90
CA GLN A 172 -12.89 -12.60 -9.79
C GLN A 172 -14.09 -11.75 -10.18
N TRP A 173 -14.61 -10.98 -9.23
CA TRP A 173 -15.71 -10.04 -9.48
C TRP A 173 -15.28 -8.92 -10.43
N LEU A 174 -14.09 -8.36 -10.26
CA LEU A 174 -13.50 -7.32 -11.13
C LEU A 174 -13.42 -7.75 -12.60
N LEU A 175 -13.15 -9.02 -12.86
CA LEU A 175 -13.08 -9.54 -14.23
C LEU A 175 -14.42 -9.50 -14.97
N GLN A 176 -15.52 -9.48 -14.23
CA GLN A 176 -16.89 -9.56 -14.76
C GLN A 176 -17.67 -8.26 -14.63
N ASN A 177 -17.20 -7.32 -13.79
CA ASN A 177 -17.95 -6.13 -13.44
C ASN A 177 -17.08 -4.88 -13.60
N GLY A 178 -17.63 -3.85 -14.20
CA GLY A 178 -17.01 -2.53 -14.34
C GLY A 178 -17.66 -1.47 -13.46
N PRO A 179 -17.17 -0.23 -13.52
CA PRO A 179 -17.73 0.89 -12.75
C PRO A 179 -19.18 1.23 -13.09
N GLN A 180 -19.68 0.83 -14.26
CA GLN A 180 -21.04 1.09 -14.72
C GLN A 180 -21.97 -0.13 -14.55
N GLY A 181 -21.47 -1.23 -14.02
CA GLY A 181 -22.23 -2.44 -13.72
C GLY A 181 -21.72 -3.70 -14.41
N SER A 182 -22.52 -4.77 -14.34
CA SER A 182 -22.18 -6.10 -14.86
C SER A 182 -22.28 -6.26 -16.38
N ASP A 183 -22.89 -5.29 -17.06
CA ASP A 183 -23.12 -5.36 -18.52
C ASP A 183 -21.95 -4.77 -19.33
N GLU A 184 -20.87 -4.36 -18.65
CA GLU A 184 -19.68 -3.92 -19.33
C GLU A 184 -18.88 -5.10 -19.87
N ASP A 185 -18.30 -4.89 -21.05
CA ASP A 185 -17.37 -5.84 -21.69
C ASP A 185 -16.25 -6.26 -20.72
N ALA A 186 -15.76 -7.46 -20.92
CA ALA A 186 -14.59 -7.95 -20.20
C ALA A 186 -13.45 -6.94 -20.27
N PRO A 187 -12.69 -6.73 -19.17
CA PRO A 187 -11.63 -5.73 -19.16
C PRO A 187 -10.57 -6.06 -20.22
N SER A 188 -10.15 -5.03 -20.95
CA SER A 188 -9.06 -5.17 -21.94
C SER A 188 -7.71 -5.35 -21.26
N VAL A 189 -7.55 -4.80 -20.03
CA VAL A 189 -6.33 -4.89 -19.21
C VAL A 189 -6.72 -4.91 -17.76
N VAL A 190 -6.11 -5.79 -16.97
CA VAL A 190 -6.23 -5.86 -15.52
C VAL A 190 -4.86 -5.79 -14.87
N PHE A 191 -4.71 -4.92 -13.89
CA PHE A 191 -3.55 -4.82 -13.02
C PHE A 191 -3.94 -5.16 -11.58
N VAL A 192 -2.96 -5.60 -10.78
CA VAL A 192 -3.10 -5.77 -9.32
C VAL A 192 -1.96 -5.01 -8.65
N ALA A 193 -2.28 -4.18 -7.67
CA ALA A 193 -1.33 -3.34 -6.95
C ALA A 193 -1.61 -3.33 -5.43
#